data_599c74fc9ad715397c068278bd8f7a63
#
_entry.id   599c74fc9ad715397c068278bd8f7a63
#
_cell.length_a   1.000
_cell.length_b   1.000
_cell.length_c   1.000
_cell.angle_alpha   90.00
_cell.angle_beta   90.00
_cell.angle_gamma   90.00
#
_symmetry.space_group_name_H-M   'P 1'
#
loop_
_entity.id
_entity.type
_entity.pdbx_description
1 polymer ?
#
loop_
_entity_poly.entity_id
_entity_poly.type
_entity_poly.pdbx_seq_one_letter_code
_entity_poly.pdbx_strand_id
1 'polypeptide(L)'
;MLPNTTLLYHYLRTRFRLRFRSREQLLAWQDEQVQSHLRRVLPLSPFYRQQFADCSVAEWQTAALMDKTSMMAHFDALNTVGIRKDEAFAVALRAEQSRDFVPTLNGMTVGLSSGTSGNRGLFIVSPHERHQWAGAILAKVWHKPTFRLCGQRIAFFLRANSNLYSTIHSRSIQFAYFDLLDSLEQHLTHLNAFQPTVLVAPPSMLRLLGEAKTKKTLHITPQQLISVAEVLDPLDETI
;
A
#
# COMPACT_ATOMS: atom_id res chain seq x y z
N MET A 1 -15.54 -15.62 -1.14
CA MET A 1 -14.54 -15.98 -0.10
C MET A 1 -14.70 -15.01 1.06
N LEU A 2 -14.66 -15.48 2.31
CA LEU A 2 -14.69 -14.60 3.48
C LEU A 2 -13.41 -13.72 3.49
N PRO A 3 -13.46 -12.46 3.90
CA PRO A 3 -12.33 -11.53 3.87
C PRO A 3 -11.03 -12.10 4.49
N ASN A 4 -11.15 -12.76 5.63
CA ASN A 4 -10.02 -13.35 6.35
C ASN A 4 -9.37 -14.53 5.61
N THR A 5 -10.13 -15.28 4.78
CA THR A 5 -9.59 -16.40 4.01
C THR A 5 -8.73 -15.91 2.83
N THR A 6 -9.11 -14.81 2.19
CA THR A 6 -8.31 -14.17 1.12
C THR A 6 -6.97 -13.67 1.67
N LEU A 7 -6.98 -12.96 2.79
CA LEU A 7 -5.76 -12.47 3.44
C LEU A 7 -4.83 -13.64 3.80
N LEU A 8 -5.35 -14.67 4.48
CA LEU A 8 -4.57 -15.83 4.89
C LEU A 8 -4.01 -16.59 3.69
N TYR A 9 -4.80 -16.80 2.63
CA TYR A 9 -4.35 -17.43 1.40
C TYR A 9 -3.16 -16.69 0.80
N HIS A 10 -3.26 -15.36 0.63
CA HIS A 10 -2.18 -14.57 0.04
C HIS A 10 -0.95 -14.47 0.96
N TYR A 11 -1.14 -14.45 2.27
CA TYR A 11 -0.04 -14.56 3.23
C TYR A 11 0.73 -15.88 3.05
N LEU A 12 0.04 -17.01 3.09
CA LEU A 12 0.67 -18.33 2.95
C LEU A 12 1.30 -18.53 1.57
N ARG A 13 0.60 -18.09 0.49
CA ARG A 13 1.14 -18.12 -0.88
C ARG A 13 2.43 -17.32 -0.97
N THR A 14 2.44 -16.08 -0.50
CA THR A 14 3.62 -15.21 -0.57
C THR A 14 4.76 -15.75 0.31
N ARG A 15 4.44 -16.23 1.50
CA ARG A 15 5.44 -16.69 2.46
C ARG A 15 6.12 -17.99 2.03
N PHE A 16 5.39 -18.93 1.45
CA PHE A 16 5.85 -20.29 1.25
C PHE A 16 5.96 -20.70 -0.22
N ARG A 17 5.15 -20.15 -1.12
CA ARG A 17 5.11 -20.56 -2.53
C ARG A 17 5.83 -19.60 -3.48
N LEU A 18 5.86 -18.30 -3.22
CA LEU A 18 6.54 -17.33 -4.08
C LEU A 18 8.04 -17.27 -3.70
N ARG A 19 8.75 -18.34 -4.06
CA ARG A 19 10.20 -18.45 -3.91
C ARG A 19 10.80 -18.81 -5.24
N PHE A 20 11.69 -17.97 -5.72
CA PHE A 20 12.36 -18.14 -7.00
C PHE A 20 13.83 -18.49 -6.74
N ARG A 21 14.33 -19.49 -7.46
CA ARG A 21 15.72 -19.96 -7.36
C ARG A 21 16.65 -19.22 -8.33
N SER A 22 16.08 -18.59 -9.36
CA SER A 22 16.81 -17.82 -10.35
C SER A 22 16.00 -16.62 -10.82
N ARG A 23 16.67 -15.66 -11.47
CA ARG A 23 16.06 -14.48 -12.08
C ARG A 23 15.10 -14.88 -13.21
N GLU A 24 15.46 -15.90 -14.00
CA GLU A 24 14.64 -16.40 -15.10
C GLU A 24 13.30 -16.93 -14.61
N GLN A 25 13.29 -17.68 -13.50
CA GLN A 25 12.04 -18.15 -12.89
C GLN A 25 11.16 -16.98 -12.41
N LEU A 26 11.77 -15.95 -11.84
CA LEU A 26 11.04 -14.74 -11.42
C LEU A 26 10.44 -14.03 -12.63
N LEU A 27 11.22 -13.83 -13.69
CA LEU A 27 10.76 -13.14 -14.90
C LEU A 27 9.64 -13.92 -15.61
N ALA A 28 9.78 -15.23 -15.74
CA ALA A 28 8.74 -16.08 -16.32
C ALA A 28 7.43 -16.02 -15.50
N TRP A 29 7.53 -16.06 -14.17
CA TRP A 29 6.37 -15.90 -13.30
C TRP A 29 5.74 -14.49 -13.42
N GLN A 30 6.55 -13.45 -13.50
CA GLN A 30 6.05 -12.07 -13.68
C GLN A 30 5.30 -11.94 -15.01
N ASP A 31 5.87 -12.48 -16.09
CA ASP A 31 5.25 -12.49 -17.42
C ASP A 31 3.88 -13.20 -17.40
N GLU A 32 3.81 -14.37 -16.80
CA GLU A 32 2.54 -15.10 -16.64
C GLU A 32 1.51 -14.28 -15.84
N GLN A 33 1.93 -13.59 -14.75
CA GLN A 33 1.01 -12.75 -13.97
C GLN A 33 0.50 -11.56 -14.78
N VAL A 34 1.35 -10.89 -15.56
CA VAL A 34 0.96 -9.77 -16.42
C VAL A 34 -0.03 -10.24 -17.49
N GLN A 35 0.31 -11.32 -18.21
CA GLN A 35 -0.59 -11.88 -19.23
C GLN A 35 -1.95 -12.31 -18.62
N SER A 36 -1.94 -12.97 -17.47
CA SER A 36 -3.16 -13.36 -16.77
C SER A 36 -3.99 -12.14 -16.34
N HIS A 37 -3.34 -11.08 -15.91
CA HIS A 37 -4.00 -9.82 -15.55
C HIS A 37 -4.62 -9.16 -16.78
N LEU A 38 -3.89 -9.03 -17.86
CA LEU A 38 -4.37 -8.46 -19.14
C LEU A 38 -5.57 -9.21 -19.69
N ARG A 39 -5.54 -10.56 -19.72
CA ARG A 39 -6.70 -11.36 -20.16
C ARG A 39 -7.97 -11.09 -19.36
N ARG A 40 -7.85 -10.69 -18.08
CA ARG A 40 -9.00 -10.33 -17.24
C ARG A 40 -9.45 -8.89 -17.44
N VAL A 41 -8.53 -7.98 -17.69
CA VAL A 41 -8.79 -6.53 -17.77
C VAL A 41 -9.27 -6.11 -19.16
N LEU A 42 -8.71 -6.69 -20.22
CA LEU A 42 -9.05 -6.35 -21.61
C LEU A 42 -10.56 -6.39 -21.92
N PRO A 43 -11.33 -7.41 -21.50
CA PRO A 43 -12.76 -7.43 -21.73
C PRO A 43 -13.54 -6.33 -21.00
N LEU A 44 -13.00 -5.80 -19.92
CA LEU A 44 -13.66 -4.88 -18.99
C LEU A 44 -13.28 -3.41 -19.21
N SER A 45 -12.11 -3.14 -19.82
CA SER A 45 -11.59 -1.79 -20.03
C SER A 45 -11.61 -1.42 -21.50
N PRO A 46 -12.48 -0.47 -21.93
CA PRO A 46 -12.47 0.02 -23.31
C PRO A 46 -11.12 0.60 -23.73
N PHE A 47 -10.44 1.31 -22.83
CA PHE A 47 -9.11 1.88 -23.07
C PHE A 47 -8.08 0.79 -23.39
N TYR A 48 -7.97 -0.24 -22.55
CA TYR A 48 -7.01 -1.31 -22.79
C TYR A 48 -7.35 -2.12 -24.03
N ARG A 49 -8.63 -2.34 -24.36
CA ARG A 49 -9.01 -3.00 -25.62
C ARG A 49 -8.50 -2.25 -26.84
N GLN A 50 -8.60 -0.91 -26.82
CA GLN A 50 -8.09 -0.09 -27.92
C GLN A 50 -6.56 -0.12 -27.97
N GLN A 51 -5.89 0.01 -26.81
CA GLN A 51 -4.43 0.01 -26.73
C GLN A 51 -3.79 -1.31 -27.18
N PHE A 52 -4.49 -2.43 -26.97
CA PHE A 52 -4.04 -3.76 -27.35
C PHE A 52 -4.71 -4.29 -28.63
N ALA A 53 -5.36 -3.44 -29.43
CA ALA A 53 -6.06 -3.88 -30.64
C ALA A 53 -5.12 -4.59 -31.64
N ASP A 54 -3.90 -4.08 -31.77
CA ASP A 54 -2.87 -4.58 -32.68
C ASP A 54 -1.73 -5.31 -31.96
N CYS A 55 -1.90 -5.60 -30.67
CA CYS A 55 -0.87 -6.20 -29.84
C CYS A 55 -1.36 -7.48 -29.16
N SER A 56 -0.61 -8.55 -29.32
CA SER A 56 -0.86 -9.80 -28.60
C SER A 56 -0.58 -9.66 -27.11
N VAL A 57 -1.41 -10.27 -26.25
CA VAL A 57 -1.14 -10.33 -24.81
C VAL A 57 0.21 -11.01 -24.49
N ALA A 58 0.68 -11.89 -25.36
CA ALA A 58 2.00 -12.52 -25.23
C ALA A 58 3.16 -11.53 -25.48
N GLU A 59 2.91 -10.48 -26.25
CA GLU A 59 3.88 -9.44 -26.62
C GLU A 59 3.61 -8.12 -25.88
N TRP A 60 3.02 -8.18 -24.71
CA TRP A 60 2.57 -7.01 -23.93
C TRP A 60 3.64 -5.94 -23.74
N GLN A 61 4.93 -6.32 -23.79
CA GLN A 61 6.06 -5.38 -23.67
C GLN A 61 6.16 -4.42 -24.86
N THR A 62 5.53 -4.74 -26.00
CA THR A 62 5.49 -3.89 -27.20
C THR A 62 4.37 -2.85 -27.16
N ALA A 63 3.42 -2.99 -26.23
CA ALA A 63 2.33 -2.07 -26.06
C ALA A 63 2.84 -0.66 -25.69
N ALA A 64 2.11 0.36 -26.14
CA ALA A 64 2.47 1.74 -25.85
C ALA A 64 2.50 2.02 -24.34
N LEU A 65 3.51 2.75 -23.89
CA LEU A 65 3.63 3.13 -22.49
C LEU A 65 2.53 4.13 -22.12
N MET A 66 2.01 3.98 -20.93
CA MET A 66 1.01 4.89 -20.37
C MET A 66 1.64 5.66 -19.21
N ASP A 67 1.61 6.98 -19.30
CA ASP A 67 1.98 7.88 -18.22
C ASP A 67 0.76 8.26 -17.34
N LYS A 68 1.02 8.96 -16.25
CA LYS A 68 -0.03 9.44 -15.35
C LYS A 68 -1.00 10.39 -16.02
N THR A 69 -0.54 11.23 -16.94
CA THR A 69 -1.36 12.20 -17.66
C THR A 69 -2.37 11.49 -18.55
N SER A 70 -1.91 10.54 -19.34
CA SER A 70 -2.75 9.68 -20.18
C SER A 70 -3.71 8.85 -19.34
N MET A 71 -3.23 8.24 -18.25
CA MET A 71 -4.07 7.48 -17.31
C MET A 71 -5.22 8.33 -16.77
N MET A 72 -4.94 9.57 -16.36
CA MET A 72 -5.94 10.47 -15.80
C MET A 72 -6.88 11.08 -16.86
N ALA A 73 -6.41 11.25 -18.09
CA ALA A 73 -7.26 11.70 -19.21
C ALA A 73 -8.30 10.63 -19.58
N HIS A 74 -7.93 9.37 -19.51
CA HIS A 74 -8.76 8.23 -19.91
C HIS A 74 -9.32 7.42 -18.72
N PHE A 75 -9.31 7.95 -17.51
CA PHE A 75 -9.65 7.24 -16.28
C PHE A 75 -10.98 6.48 -16.34
N ASP A 76 -12.03 7.11 -16.88
CA ASP A 76 -13.37 6.51 -16.95
C ASP A 76 -13.41 5.28 -17.89
N ALA A 77 -12.66 5.32 -19.00
CA ALA A 77 -12.55 4.23 -19.95
C ALA A 77 -11.51 3.16 -19.51
N LEU A 78 -10.58 3.55 -18.65
CA LEU A 78 -9.48 2.70 -18.19
C LEU A 78 -9.93 1.77 -17.07
N ASN A 79 -10.70 2.27 -16.08
CA ASN A 79 -11.10 1.47 -14.95
C ASN A 79 -12.15 0.41 -15.31
N THR A 80 -12.15 -0.70 -14.58
CA THR A 80 -12.99 -1.88 -14.86
C THR A 80 -14.27 -1.93 -14.04
N VAL A 81 -14.56 -0.89 -13.25
CA VAL A 81 -15.67 -0.86 -12.29
C VAL A 81 -16.67 0.27 -12.54
N GLY A 82 -16.49 1.02 -13.65
CA GLY A 82 -17.41 2.08 -14.07
C GLY A 82 -17.46 3.29 -13.14
N ILE A 83 -16.42 3.53 -12.35
CA ILE A 83 -16.31 4.71 -11.50
C ILE A 83 -15.87 5.91 -12.33
N ARG A 84 -16.58 7.04 -12.19
CA ARG A 84 -16.23 8.28 -12.86
C ARG A 84 -15.12 9.01 -12.12
N LYS A 85 -14.24 9.64 -12.91
CA LYS A 85 -13.08 10.38 -12.38
C LYS A 85 -13.49 11.51 -11.44
N ASP A 86 -14.49 12.30 -11.84
CA ASP A 86 -14.99 13.42 -11.04
C ASP A 86 -15.57 12.99 -9.69
N GLU A 87 -16.35 11.92 -9.66
CA GLU A 87 -16.89 11.34 -8.42
C GLU A 87 -15.77 10.81 -7.51
N ALA A 88 -14.80 10.10 -8.08
CA ALA A 88 -13.66 9.57 -7.34
C ALA A 88 -12.79 10.69 -6.76
N PHE A 89 -12.54 11.76 -7.53
CA PHE A 89 -11.82 12.94 -7.02
C PHE A 89 -12.56 13.61 -5.88
N ALA A 90 -13.88 13.79 -6.00
CA ALA A 90 -14.68 14.43 -4.96
C ALA A 90 -14.64 13.65 -3.64
N VAL A 91 -14.70 12.31 -3.68
CA VAL A 91 -14.59 11.45 -2.49
C VAL A 91 -13.18 11.54 -1.90
N ALA A 92 -12.15 11.42 -2.72
CA ALA A 92 -10.77 11.41 -2.26
C ALA A 92 -10.33 12.76 -1.68
N LEU A 93 -10.71 13.89 -2.29
CA LEU A 93 -10.43 15.24 -1.77
C LEU A 93 -11.14 15.48 -0.44
N ARG A 94 -12.41 15.06 -0.34
CA ARG A 94 -13.17 15.17 0.91
C ARG A 94 -12.54 14.36 2.03
N ALA A 95 -12.08 13.14 1.73
CA ALA A 95 -11.36 12.31 2.68
C ALA A 95 -10.06 12.97 3.18
N GLU A 96 -9.31 13.63 2.30
CA GLU A 96 -8.10 14.37 2.70
C GLU A 96 -8.41 15.59 3.55
N GLN A 97 -9.46 16.34 3.23
CA GLN A 97 -9.85 17.54 3.98
C GLN A 97 -10.41 17.22 5.36
N SER A 98 -11.27 16.22 5.45
CA SER A 98 -11.90 15.78 6.70
C SER A 98 -11.01 14.87 7.54
N ARG A 99 -9.93 14.33 6.97
CA ARG A 99 -9.09 13.24 7.53
C ARG A 99 -9.89 11.96 7.82
N ASP A 100 -11.11 11.86 7.32
CA ASP A 100 -11.91 10.63 7.34
C ASP A 100 -11.70 9.87 6.03
N PHE A 101 -10.96 8.76 6.12
CA PHE A 101 -10.63 7.88 4.99
C PHE A 101 -11.50 6.62 4.94
N VAL A 102 -12.56 6.55 5.76
CA VAL A 102 -13.53 5.44 5.77
C VAL A 102 -14.43 5.42 4.54
N PRO A 103 -14.87 6.58 4.00
CA PRO A 103 -15.78 6.59 2.85
C PRO A 103 -15.24 5.84 1.63
N THR A 104 -16.12 5.08 0.99
CA THR A 104 -15.84 4.33 -0.23
C THR A 104 -16.77 4.80 -1.33
N LEU A 105 -16.39 4.58 -2.59
CA LEU A 105 -17.24 4.81 -3.75
C LEU A 105 -17.61 3.44 -4.36
N ASN A 106 -18.89 3.09 -4.36
CA ASN A 106 -19.38 1.78 -4.80
C ASN A 106 -18.65 0.59 -4.12
N GLY A 107 -18.31 0.74 -2.83
CA GLY A 107 -17.57 -0.27 -2.07
C GLY A 107 -16.06 -0.32 -2.34
N MET A 108 -15.56 0.51 -3.27
CA MET A 108 -14.14 0.63 -3.58
C MET A 108 -13.47 1.70 -2.71
N THR A 109 -12.28 1.43 -2.24
CA THR A 109 -11.41 2.44 -1.64
C THR A 109 -10.86 3.33 -2.75
N VAL A 110 -10.96 4.62 -2.56
CA VAL A 110 -10.44 5.63 -3.49
C VAL A 110 -9.38 6.46 -2.76
N GLY A 111 -8.30 6.79 -3.45
CA GLY A 111 -7.28 7.65 -2.89
C GLY A 111 -6.52 8.44 -3.96
N LEU A 112 -5.75 9.43 -3.51
CA LEU A 112 -4.94 10.29 -4.36
C LEU A 112 -3.46 10.01 -4.13
N SER A 113 -2.69 10.06 -5.22
CA SER A 113 -1.23 10.08 -5.13
C SER A 113 -0.74 11.42 -4.56
N SER A 114 0.47 11.43 -3.99
CA SER A 114 1.07 12.61 -3.34
C SER A 114 1.17 13.86 -4.23
N GLY A 115 1.17 13.70 -5.55
CA GLY A 115 1.15 14.82 -6.50
C GLY A 115 2.43 15.65 -6.54
N THR A 116 3.57 15.10 -6.16
CA THR A 116 4.88 15.78 -6.17
C THR A 116 5.28 16.31 -7.55
N SER A 117 4.71 15.77 -8.63
CA SER A 117 4.92 16.20 -10.03
C SER A 117 3.85 17.17 -10.54
N GLY A 118 3.06 17.80 -9.67
CA GLY A 118 1.96 18.72 -10.06
C GLY A 118 0.67 18.02 -10.46
N ASN A 119 0.71 16.80 -10.94
CA ASN A 119 -0.46 16.02 -11.33
C ASN A 119 -0.78 14.94 -10.30
N ARG A 120 -1.95 15.01 -9.69
CA ARG A 120 -2.44 14.00 -8.75
C ARG A 120 -3.11 12.87 -9.50
N GLY A 121 -2.71 11.63 -9.23
CA GLY A 121 -3.35 10.44 -9.77
C GLY A 121 -4.37 9.88 -8.80
N LEU A 122 -5.48 9.38 -9.34
CA LEU A 122 -6.44 8.57 -8.59
C LEU A 122 -6.03 7.10 -8.60
N PHE A 123 -6.31 6.41 -7.52
CA PHE A 123 -6.30 4.95 -7.49
C PHE A 123 -7.61 4.42 -6.90
N ILE A 124 -8.03 3.26 -7.38
CA ILE A 124 -9.22 2.55 -6.93
C ILE A 124 -8.78 1.16 -6.51
N VAL A 125 -9.20 0.71 -5.33
CA VAL A 125 -8.85 -0.62 -4.80
C VAL A 125 -10.09 -1.31 -4.29
N SER A 126 -10.37 -2.51 -4.79
CA SER A 126 -11.47 -3.34 -4.33
C SER A 126 -11.20 -3.93 -2.93
N PRO A 127 -12.23 -4.34 -2.19
CA PRO A 127 -12.06 -5.07 -0.93
C PRO A 127 -11.20 -6.33 -1.09
N HIS A 128 -11.33 -7.04 -2.23
CA HIS A 128 -10.55 -8.23 -2.50
C HIS A 128 -9.05 -7.91 -2.65
N GLU A 129 -8.71 -6.89 -3.45
CA GLU A 129 -7.33 -6.44 -3.65
C GLU A 129 -6.69 -5.95 -2.35
N ARG A 130 -7.47 -5.26 -1.49
CA ARG A 130 -6.98 -4.85 -0.16
C ARG A 130 -6.52 -6.04 0.68
N HIS A 131 -7.32 -7.11 0.74
CA HIS A 131 -6.97 -8.32 1.49
C HIS A 131 -5.81 -9.09 0.85
N GLN A 132 -5.74 -9.12 -0.48
CA GLN A 132 -4.62 -9.69 -1.22
C GLN A 132 -3.32 -8.95 -0.91
N TRP A 133 -3.34 -7.63 -1.00
CA TRP A 133 -2.20 -6.77 -0.69
C TRP A 133 -1.78 -6.92 0.76
N ALA A 134 -2.72 -6.86 1.69
CA ALA A 134 -2.46 -7.00 3.13
C ALA A 134 -1.78 -8.34 3.45
N GLY A 135 -2.27 -9.45 2.89
CA GLY A 135 -1.65 -10.75 3.06
C GLY A 135 -0.23 -10.82 2.51
N ALA A 136 0.00 -10.24 1.32
CA ALA A 136 1.33 -10.22 0.71
C ALA A 136 2.34 -9.37 1.50
N ILE A 137 1.94 -8.19 1.96
CA ILE A 137 2.79 -7.30 2.78
C ILE A 137 3.12 -7.94 4.12
N LEU A 138 2.13 -8.47 4.84
CA LEU A 138 2.37 -9.17 6.11
C LEU A 138 3.38 -10.31 5.94
N ALA A 139 3.29 -11.07 4.84
CA ALA A 139 4.23 -12.17 4.58
C ALA A 139 5.67 -11.70 4.33
N LYS A 140 5.86 -10.49 3.80
CA LYS A 140 7.18 -9.89 3.55
C LYS A 140 7.74 -9.19 4.79
N VAL A 141 6.90 -8.49 5.52
CA VAL A 141 7.29 -7.75 6.73
C VAL A 141 7.64 -8.71 7.86
N TRP A 142 6.93 -9.81 7.99
CA TRP A 142 7.18 -10.80 9.04
C TRP A 142 8.28 -11.80 8.64
N HIS A 143 9.52 -11.50 9.01
CA HIS A 143 10.67 -12.36 8.68
C HIS A 143 10.79 -13.61 9.55
N LYS A 144 10.33 -13.56 10.79
CA LYS A 144 10.41 -14.73 11.70
C LYS A 144 9.13 -15.56 11.62
N PRO A 145 9.22 -16.91 11.57
CA PRO A 145 8.06 -17.78 11.68
C PRO A 145 7.62 -17.85 13.16
N THR A 146 7.38 -16.71 13.77
CA THR A 146 6.80 -16.69 15.09
C THR A 146 5.31 -16.90 14.95
N PHE A 147 4.81 -18.03 15.40
CA PHE A 147 3.41 -18.34 15.67
C PHE A 147 2.75 -17.32 16.64
N ARG A 148 3.48 -16.33 17.09
CA ARG A 148 3.01 -15.21 17.90
C ARG A 148 2.59 -14.03 17.00
N LEU A 149 1.55 -14.26 16.20
CA LEU A 149 0.77 -13.15 15.63
C LEU A 149 -0.02 -12.39 16.72
N CYS A 150 -0.03 -12.92 17.95
CA CYS A 150 -0.75 -12.32 19.07
C CYS A 150 0.04 -11.16 19.67
N GLY A 151 -0.63 -10.02 19.83
CA GLY A 151 -0.09 -8.86 20.53
C GLY A 151 0.82 -7.96 19.71
N GLN A 152 0.78 -8.04 18.38
CA GLN A 152 1.54 -7.12 17.52
C GLN A 152 0.88 -5.73 17.50
N ARG A 153 1.67 -4.70 17.72
CA ARG A 153 1.28 -3.30 17.66
C ARG A 153 2.10 -2.61 16.57
N ILE A 154 1.45 -2.27 15.47
CA ILE A 154 2.08 -1.65 14.30
C ILE A 154 1.75 -0.16 14.32
N ALA A 155 2.76 0.67 14.50
CA ALA A 155 2.67 2.11 14.27
C ALA A 155 3.08 2.40 12.83
N PHE A 156 2.21 3.09 12.07
CA PHE A 156 2.43 3.36 10.67
C PHE A 156 2.30 4.86 10.39
N PHE A 157 3.40 5.47 9.97
CA PHE A 157 3.47 6.89 9.62
C PHE A 157 3.20 7.10 8.14
N LEU A 158 2.17 7.86 7.82
CA LEU A 158 1.80 8.24 6.45
C LEU A 158 1.25 9.65 6.41
N ARG A 159 1.39 10.30 5.24
CA ARG A 159 0.77 11.61 4.99
C ARG A 159 -0.76 11.54 4.84
N ALA A 160 -1.28 10.43 4.36
CA ALA A 160 -2.71 10.19 4.20
C ALA A 160 -3.05 8.76 4.57
N ASN A 161 -4.02 8.58 5.45
CA ASN A 161 -4.57 7.27 5.75
C ASN A 161 -5.40 6.76 4.56
N SER A 162 -5.66 5.49 4.53
CA SER A 162 -6.66 4.90 3.64
C SER A 162 -7.25 3.64 4.30
N ASN A 163 -8.43 3.24 3.88
CA ASN A 163 -9.06 1.97 4.29
C ASN A 163 -8.20 0.74 3.96
N LEU A 164 -7.15 0.93 3.16
CA LEU A 164 -6.20 -0.10 2.80
C LEU A 164 -5.50 -0.69 4.04
N TYR A 165 -5.11 0.16 5.00
CA TYR A 165 -4.35 -0.24 6.18
C TYR A 165 -5.24 -0.76 7.32
N SER A 166 -6.47 -0.27 7.44
CA SER A 166 -7.44 -0.74 8.44
C SER A 166 -7.82 -2.22 8.25
N THR A 167 -7.62 -2.76 7.05
CA THR A 167 -7.87 -4.17 6.72
C THR A 167 -7.00 -5.15 7.54
N ILE A 168 -5.86 -4.68 8.08
CA ILE A 168 -4.92 -5.51 8.86
C ILE A 168 -5.32 -5.59 10.34
N HIS A 169 -6.20 -4.70 10.82
CA HIS A 169 -6.59 -4.67 12.23
C HIS A 169 -7.37 -5.94 12.63
N SER A 170 -6.92 -6.60 13.70
CA SER A 170 -7.56 -7.79 14.27
C SER A 170 -7.34 -7.84 15.78
N ARG A 171 -7.96 -8.81 16.48
CA ARG A 171 -7.68 -9.04 17.91
C ARG A 171 -6.21 -9.33 18.20
N SER A 172 -5.48 -9.87 17.24
CA SER A 172 -4.07 -10.25 17.38
C SER A 172 -3.11 -9.18 16.88
N ILE A 173 -3.57 -8.25 16.04
CA ILE A 173 -2.76 -7.19 15.43
C ILE A 173 -3.48 -5.86 15.65
N GLN A 174 -2.87 -5.00 16.44
CA GLN A 174 -3.31 -3.61 16.59
C GLN A 174 -2.56 -2.75 15.59
N PHE A 175 -3.27 -1.89 14.88
CA PHE A 175 -2.71 -0.98 13.91
C PHE A 175 -3.06 0.45 14.34
N ALA A 176 -2.06 1.30 14.48
CA ALA A 176 -2.22 2.72 14.73
C ALA A 176 -1.62 3.53 13.58
N TYR A 177 -2.43 4.43 13.05
CA TYR A 177 -2.03 5.40 12.06
C TYR A 177 -1.50 6.66 12.73
N PHE A 178 -0.38 7.17 12.23
CA PHE A 178 0.24 8.42 12.64
C PHE A 178 0.31 9.35 11.42
N ASP A 179 -0.40 10.47 11.48
CA ASP A 179 -0.44 11.42 10.39
C ASP A 179 0.84 12.26 10.35
N LEU A 180 1.62 12.18 9.29
CA LEU A 180 2.85 12.97 9.14
C LEU A 180 2.63 14.50 9.19
N LEU A 181 1.39 14.96 9.19
CA LEU A 181 1.04 16.38 9.36
C LEU A 181 0.86 16.78 10.83
N ASP A 182 0.75 15.80 11.75
CA ASP A 182 0.70 16.10 13.18
C ASP A 182 2.07 16.51 13.72
N SER A 183 2.07 17.16 14.88
CA SER A 183 3.31 17.60 15.52
C SER A 183 4.11 16.42 16.08
N LEU A 184 5.44 16.57 16.15
CA LEU A 184 6.31 15.56 16.75
C LEU A 184 5.90 15.25 18.20
N GLU A 185 5.49 16.24 18.96
CA GLU A 185 5.07 16.10 20.36
C GLU A 185 3.83 15.18 20.49
N GLN A 186 2.85 15.36 19.61
CA GLN A 186 1.68 14.48 19.53
C GLN A 186 2.08 13.04 19.20
N HIS A 187 3.02 12.89 18.26
CA HIS A 187 3.55 11.56 17.92
C HIS A 187 4.26 10.91 19.11
N LEU A 188 5.10 11.62 19.82
CA LEU A 188 5.82 11.08 20.99
C LEU A 188 4.84 10.64 22.09
N THR A 189 3.85 11.46 22.39
CA THR A 189 2.80 11.14 23.37
C THR A 189 2.05 9.86 22.98
N HIS A 190 1.61 9.78 21.72
CA HIS A 190 0.85 8.63 21.22
C HIS A 190 1.72 7.37 21.13
N LEU A 191 2.97 7.47 20.67
CA LEU A 191 3.91 6.33 20.61
C LEU A 191 4.23 5.80 22.01
N ASN A 192 4.46 6.68 22.98
CA ASN A 192 4.73 6.29 24.37
C ASN A 192 3.53 5.53 25.00
N ALA A 193 2.31 5.90 24.65
CA ALA A 193 1.11 5.20 25.09
C ALA A 193 0.89 3.88 24.31
N PHE A 194 1.09 3.87 23.00
CA PHE A 194 0.81 2.74 22.12
C PHE A 194 1.84 1.63 22.23
N GLN A 195 3.13 1.93 22.52
CA GLN A 195 4.23 0.98 22.67
C GLN A 195 4.35 0.01 21.47
N PRO A 196 4.66 0.50 20.26
CA PRO A 196 4.67 -0.34 19.07
C PRO A 196 5.72 -1.45 19.12
N THR A 197 5.39 -2.64 18.59
CA THR A 197 6.34 -3.72 18.34
C THR A 197 6.96 -3.60 16.94
N VAL A 198 6.24 -2.98 16.01
CA VAL A 198 6.70 -2.68 14.64
C VAL A 198 6.45 -1.19 14.39
N LEU A 199 7.47 -0.49 13.93
CA LEU A 199 7.40 0.91 13.55
C LEU A 199 7.71 1.05 12.06
N VAL A 200 6.77 1.60 11.30
CA VAL A 200 6.90 1.85 9.87
C VAL A 200 6.82 3.34 9.63
N ALA A 201 7.89 3.94 9.13
CA ALA A 201 7.95 5.39 8.92
C ALA A 201 8.94 5.77 7.82
N PRO A 202 8.83 6.98 7.23
CA PRO A 202 9.87 7.52 6.37
C PRO A 202 11.19 7.73 7.15
N PRO A 203 12.37 7.65 6.49
CA PRO A 203 13.67 7.94 7.10
C PRO A 203 13.70 9.27 7.86
N SER A 204 13.16 10.32 7.28
CA SER A 204 13.07 11.64 7.92
C SER A 204 12.38 11.59 9.28
N MET A 205 11.28 10.85 9.40
CA MET A 205 10.57 10.67 10.68
C MET A 205 11.35 9.74 11.61
N LEU A 206 11.94 8.65 11.11
CA LEU A 206 12.77 7.75 11.93
C LEU A 206 13.93 8.49 12.58
N ARG A 207 14.56 9.44 11.86
CA ARG A 207 15.61 10.32 12.41
C ARG A 207 15.10 11.14 13.58
N LEU A 208 13.97 11.85 13.42
CA LEU A 208 13.36 12.65 14.49
C LEU A 208 13.02 11.80 15.73
N LEU A 209 12.51 10.58 15.53
CA LEU A 209 12.22 9.64 16.60
C LEU A 209 13.48 9.11 17.29
N GLY A 210 14.57 8.88 16.55
CA GLY A 210 15.88 8.52 17.08
C GLY A 210 16.46 9.62 17.96
N GLU A 211 16.40 10.88 17.52
CA GLU A 211 16.80 12.03 18.32
C GLU A 211 15.96 12.16 19.61
N ALA A 212 14.64 11.98 19.51
CA ALA A 212 13.75 12.00 20.65
C ALA A 212 14.07 10.89 21.67
N LYS A 213 14.48 9.72 21.18
CA LYS A 213 14.92 8.62 22.03
C LYS A 213 16.22 8.93 22.75
N THR A 214 17.19 9.54 22.06
CA THR A 214 18.46 10.03 22.65
C THR A 214 18.21 11.11 23.73
N LYS A 215 17.26 12.00 23.48
CA LYS A 215 16.81 13.05 24.44
C LYS A 215 15.94 12.47 25.57
N LYS A 216 15.67 11.17 25.59
CA LYS A 216 14.84 10.49 26.58
C LYS A 216 13.40 11.01 26.66
N THR A 217 12.84 11.50 25.55
CA THR A 217 11.43 11.89 25.43
C THR A 217 10.58 10.79 24.79
N LEU A 218 11.23 9.83 24.09
CA LEU A 218 10.58 8.66 23.50
C LEU A 218 11.01 7.38 24.23
N HIS A 219 10.02 6.65 24.78
CA HIS A 219 10.22 5.47 25.62
C HIS A 219 9.63 4.20 24.98
N ILE A 220 9.99 3.93 23.73
CA ILE A 220 9.56 2.71 23.01
C ILE A 220 10.75 1.80 22.70
N THR A 221 10.47 0.51 22.54
CA THR A 221 11.46 -0.51 22.14
C THR A 221 10.86 -1.41 21.05
N PRO A 222 10.69 -0.90 19.82
CA PRO A 222 10.15 -1.72 18.74
C PRO A 222 11.12 -2.86 18.40
N GLN A 223 10.56 -4.03 18.08
CA GLN A 223 11.32 -5.19 17.65
C GLN A 223 11.78 -5.09 16.19
N GLN A 224 11.07 -4.25 15.41
CA GLN A 224 11.35 -4.03 14.00
C GLN A 224 11.07 -2.59 13.61
N LEU A 225 12.03 -1.99 12.88
CA LEU A 225 11.89 -0.71 12.18
C LEU A 225 11.83 -0.98 10.67
N ILE A 226 10.92 -0.32 9.98
CA ILE A 226 10.75 -0.43 8.53
C ILE A 226 10.74 0.96 7.94
N SER A 227 11.77 1.26 7.16
CA SER A 227 11.87 2.50 6.40
C SER A 227 11.05 2.39 5.11
N VAL A 228 10.23 3.41 4.81
CA VAL A 228 9.35 3.44 3.63
C VAL A 228 9.25 4.85 3.04
N ALA A 229 8.79 4.92 1.79
CA ALA A 229 8.36 6.14 1.09
C ALA A 229 9.46 7.15 0.72
N GLU A 230 10.60 7.12 1.34
CA GLU A 230 11.77 7.95 1.03
C GLU A 230 13.00 7.06 0.81
N VAL A 231 14.02 7.60 0.15
CA VAL A 231 15.32 6.91 0.05
C VAL A 231 16.00 6.99 1.42
N LEU A 232 16.45 5.86 1.92
CA LEU A 232 17.26 5.79 3.13
C LEU A 232 18.67 6.29 2.79
N ASP A 233 19.08 7.41 3.40
CA ASP A 233 20.44 7.91 3.30
C ASP A 233 21.37 7.09 4.21
N PRO A 234 22.61 6.76 3.80
CA PRO A 234 23.56 6.08 4.69
C PRO A 234 23.77 6.77 6.05
N LEU A 235 23.62 8.09 6.11
CA LEU A 235 23.66 8.84 7.37
C LEU A 235 22.48 8.53 8.30
N ASP A 236 21.34 8.13 7.76
CA ASP A 236 20.14 7.78 8.54
C ASP A 236 20.25 6.39 9.17
N GLU A 237 21.13 5.53 8.67
CA GLU A 237 21.37 4.19 9.22
C GLU A 237 22.19 4.21 10.53
N THR A 238 22.83 5.33 10.83
CA THR A 238 23.75 5.48 11.98
C THR A 238 23.09 6.09 13.22
N ILE A 239 21.82 6.50 13.13
CA ILE A 239 21.02 7.08 14.22
C ILE A 239 20.08 6.01 14.81
#